data_d6716d3e321fab7a11ac80737f364f6e
#
_entry.id   d6716d3e321fab7a11ac80737f364f6e
#
_cell.length_a   1.000
_cell.length_b   1.000
_cell.length_c   1.000
_cell.angle_alpha   90.00
_cell.angle_beta   90.00
_cell.angle_gamma   90.00
#
_symmetry.space_group_name_H-M   'P 1'
#
loop_
_entity.id
_entity.type
_entity.pdbx_description
1 polymer ?
#
loop_
_entity_poly.entity_id
_entity_poly.type
_entity_poly.pdbx_seq_one_letter_code
_entity_poly.pdbx_strand_id
1 'polypeptide(L)'
;LVDHVYNTVKENFDVAAWVTVSESYRIGDLLKKIAAQFGIAVDVTNNEMRGLAKSIHNYLQGKKYIMVLDDVWAERLWPEIRNVFSTSNCTSRVVMTSRKQTVLATREFAYRIHLEPLQAHHSWVLFCKGAFWTTDEKKCPLDLQELAWKFIAKCQGLPIATACIGRLLSCKPQNSVEWEDVYRCLDSQFAKDVIPDAHLILKVS
;
A
#
# COMPACT_ATOMS: atom_id res chain seq x y z
N LEU A 1 2.09 4.22 -3.44
CA LEU A 1 1.76 5.65 -3.41
C LEU A 1 2.36 6.33 -2.19
N VAL A 2 1.98 5.94 -0.95
CA VAL A 2 2.46 6.59 0.29
C VAL A 2 3.98 6.48 0.41
N ASP A 3 4.58 5.35 0.08
CA ASP A 3 6.03 5.17 0.06
C ASP A 3 6.73 6.18 -0.88
N HIS A 4 6.20 6.35 -2.09
CA HIS A 4 6.72 7.33 -3.04
C HIS A 4 6.64 8.76 -2.49
N VAL A 5 5.48 9.14 -1.94
CA VAL A 5 5.31 10.47 -1.33
C VAL A 5 6.25 10.66 -0.16
N TYR A 6 6.31 9.67 0.75
CA TYR A 6 7.21 9.72 1.91
C TYR A 6 8.67 9.94 1.50
N ASN A 7 9.16 9.16 0.53
CA ASN A 7 10.54 9.29 0.05
C ASN A 7 10.81 10.63 -0.65
N THR A 8 9.79 11.26 -1.23
CA THR A 8 9.91 12.58 -1.85
C THR A 8 9.97 13.71 -0.82
N VAL A 9 9.22 13.58 0.29
CA VAL A 9 9.04 14.71 1.23
C VAL A 9 9.81 14.58 2.53
N LYS A 10 10.34 13.40 2.88
CA LYS A 10 10.98 13.13 4.19
C LYS A 10 12.10 14.08 4.54
N GLU A 11 12.87 14.54 3.54
CA GLU A 11 13.97 15.49 3.73
C GLU A 11 13.49 16.91 4.13
N ASN A 12 12.20 17.21 4.01
CA ASN A 12 11.60 18.47 4.46
C ASN A 12 11.21 18.46 5.95
N PHE A 13 11.52 17.38 6.67
CA PHE A 13 11.23 17.18 8.08
C PHE A 13 12.53 16.99 8.87
N ASP A 14 12.55 17.44 10.12
CA ASP A 14 13.71 17.27 11.01
C ASP A 14 13.92 15.79 11.34
N VAL A 15 12.83 15.03 11.42
CA VAL A 15 12.85 13.59 11.65
C VAL A 15 11.72 12.89 10.88
N ALA A 16 12.01 11.73 10.34
CA ALA A 16 11.08 10.93 9.54
C ALA A 16 11.13 9.47 9.97
N ALA A 17 9.97 8.83 10.06
CA ALA A 17 9.88 7.43 10.43
C ALA A 17 8.78 6.70 9.65
N TRP A 18 9.03 5.43 9.35
CA TRP A 18 8.06 4.52 8.73
C TRP A 18 7.99 3.22 9.52
N VAL A 19 6.80 2.85 9.97
CA VAL A 19 6.57 1.60 10.70
C VAL A 19 5.37 0.87 10.13
N THR A 20 5.56 -0.37 9.68
CA THR A 20 4.46 -1.26 9.32
C THR A 20 3.87 -1.89 10.59
N VAL A 21 2.56 -1.81 10.73
CA VAL A 21 1.83 -2.29 11.90
C VAL A 21 1.35 -3.72 11.66
N SER A 22 1.76 -4.65 12.53
CA SER A 22 1.27 -6.03 12.47
C SER A 22 -0.21 -6.11 12.87
N GLU A 23 -0.97 -7.03 12.30
CA GLU A 23 -2.35 -7.29 12.70
C GLU A 23 -2.46 -7.61 14.20
N SER A 24 -1.50 -8.38 14.72
CA SER A 24 -1.39 -8.75 16.14
C SER A 24 -0.33 -7.92 16.87
N TYR A 25 -0.39 -6.59 16.74
CA TYR A 25 0.59 -5.72 17.41
C TYR A 25 0.40 -5.69 18.92
N ARG A 26 1.52 -5.50 19.63
CA ARG A 26 1.55 -5.08 21.04
C ARG A 26 2.05 -3.65 21.10
N ILE A 27 1.39 -2.79 21.88
CA ILE A 27 1.74 -1.37 21.96
C ILE A 27 3.21 -1.15 22.32
N GLY A 28 3.73 -1.90 23.31
CA GLY A 28 5.14 -1.80 23.70
C GLY A 28 6.11 -2.09 22.56
N ASP A 29 5.84 -3.13 21.77
CA ASP A 29 6.68 -3.50 20.63
C ASP A 29 6.58 -2.48 19.48
N LEU A 30 5.39 -1.92 19.26
CA LEU A 30 5.20 -0.85 18.30
C LEU A 30 5.96 0.42 18.70
N LEU A 31 5.87 0.84 19.96
CA LEU A 31 6.61 1.99 20.46
C LEU A 31 8.13 1.79 20.38
N LYS A 32 8.64 0.56 20.62
CA LYS A 32 10.06 0.22 20.41
C LYS A 32 10.46 0.39 18.95
N LYS A 33 9.64 -0.08 18.00
CA LYS A 33 9.88 0.13 16.57
C LYS A 33 9.90 1.60 16.20
N ILE A 34 8.94 2.38 16.71
CA ILE A 34 8.86 3.83 16.48
C ILE A 34 10.11 4.53 17.04
N ALA A 35 10.52 4.21 18.27
CA ALA A 35 11.73 4.77 18.88
C ALA A 35 12.99 4.45 18.07
N ALA A 36 13.14 3.20 17.63
CA ALA A 36 14.25 2.77 16.81
C ALA A 36 14.31 3.53 15.47
N GLN A 37 13.17 3.75 14.83
CA GLN A 37 13.09 4.51 13.57
C GLN A 37 13.49 5.99 13.75
N PHE A 38 13.19 6.58 14.90
CA PHE A 38 13.63 7.94 15.23
C PHE A 38 15.06 8.00 15.79
N GLY A 39 15.75 6.87 15.92
CA GLY A 39 17.12 6.83 16.48
C GLY A 39 17.18 7.09 17.99
N ILE A 40 16.07 6.86 18.70
CA ILE A 40 15.98 7.03 20.15
C ILE A 40 16.57 5.78 20.82
N ALA A 41 17.60 5.96 21.64
CA ALA A 41 18.15 4.87 22.45
C ALA A 41 17.10 4.38 23.44
N VAL A 42 16.71 3.12 23.35
CA VAL A 42 15.78 2.48 24.28
C VAL A 42 16.60 1.82 25.38
N ASP A 43 16.45 2.28 26.62
CA ASP A 43 17.01 1.57 27.75
C ASP A 43 16.22 0.27 27.97
N VAL A 44 16.87 -0.86 27.69
CA VAL A 44 16.26 -2.20 27.75
C VAL A 44 15.87 -2.59 29.17
N THR A 45 16.46 -1.92 30.17
CA THR A 45 16.22 -2.20 31.60
C THR A 45 14.90 -1.60 32.10
N ASN A 46 14.42 -0.53 31.45
CA ASN A 46 13.20 0.15 31.83
C ASN A 46 12.06 -0.21 30.86
N ASN A 47 11.53 -1.42 31.02
CA ASN A 47 10.49 -2.00 30.14
C ASN A 47 9.09 -1.37 30.33
N GLU A 48 9.02 -0.18 30.96
CA GLU A 48 7.76 0.52 31.17
C GLU A 48 7.33 1.25 29.89
N MET A 49 6.24 0.77 29.30
CA MET A 49 5.60 1.35 28.12
C MET A 49 5.38 2.88 28.24
N ARG A 50 5.08 3.37 29.47
CA ARG A 50 4.92 4.80 29.76
C ARG A 50 6.21 5.59 29.63
N GLY A 51 7.34 5.02 30.08
CA GLY A 51 8.66 5.64 29.94
C GLY A 51 9.05 5.82 28.48
N LEU A 52 8.84 4.77 27.67
CA LEU A 52 9.14 4.81 26.24
C LEU A 52 8.25 5.82 25.48
N ALA A 53 6.95 5.82 25.76
CA ALA A 53 6.03 6.80 25.20
C ALA A 53 6.45 8.24 25.52
N LYS A 54 6.85 8.50 26.78
CA LYS A 54 7.36 9.80 27.22
C LYS A 54 8.67 10.18 26.53
N SER A 55 9.59 9.24 26.35
CA SER A 55 10.86 9.47 25.66
C SER A 55 10.65 9.87 24.20
N ILE A 56 9.75 9.16 23.48
CA ILE A 56 9.40 9.52 22.10
C ILE A 56 8.74 10.90 22.06
N HIS A 57 7.78 11.16 22.96
CA HIS A 57 7.10 12.45 23.04
C HIS A 57 8.10 13.59 23.24
N ASN A 58 9.00 13.47 24.21
CA ASN A 58 10.01 14.49 24.51
C ASN A 58 10.97 14.70 23.33
N TYR A 59 11.36 13.62 22.64
CA TYR A 59 12.23 13.70 21.47
C TYR A 59 11.60 14.47 20.31
N LEU A 60 10.28 14.33 20.13
CA LEU A 60 9.52 14.98 19.06
C LEU A 60 9.15 16.44 19.38
N GLN A 61 9.29 16.88 20.64
CA GLN A 61 9.02 18.27 21.00
C GLN A 61 9.90 19.24 20.23
N GLY A 62 9.28 20.27 19.66
CA GLY A 62 9.96 21.30 18.88
C GLY A 62 10.44 20.86 17.50
N LYS A 63 10.34 19.59 17.15
CA LYS A 63 10.74 19.08 15.84
C LYS A 63 9.56 19.00 14.87
N LYS A 64 9.83 19.26 13.62
CA LYS A 64 8.93 18.99 12.51
C LYS A 64 9.15 17.55 12.07
N TYR A 65 8.18 16.68 12.27
CA TYR A 65 8.32 15.26 11.95
C TYR A 65 7.27 14.75 10.97
N ILE A 66 7.62 13.69 10.25
CA ILE A 66 6.67 12.85 9.52
C ILE A 66 6.76 11.41 10.03
N MET A 67 5.61 10.86 10.42
CA MET A 67 5.46 9.47 10.86
C MET A 67 4.47 8.75 9.97
N VAL A 68 4.87 7.63 9.37
CA VAL A 68 3.97 6.74 8.63
C VAL A 68 3.72 5.48 9.43
N LEU A 69 2.45 5.20 9.69
CA LEU A 69 1.94 3.94 10.25
C LEU A 69 1.26 3.17 9.12
N ASP A 70 1.97 2.20 8.59
CA ASP A 70 1.53 1.47 7.41
C ASP A 70 0.79 0.18 7.76
N ASP A 71 -0.27 -0.13 7.00
CA ASP A 71 -1.14 -1.30 7.12
C ASP A 71 -1.77 -1.45 8.52
N VAL A 72 -2.45 -0.40 9.00
CA VAL A 72 -3.13 -0.39 10.30
C VAL A 72 -4.42 -1.22 10.24
N TRP A 73 -4.59 -2.13 11.20
CA TRP A 73 -5.69 -3.09 11.26
C TRP A 73 -6.75 -2.80 12.32
N ALA A 74 -6.36 -2.11 13.41
CA ALA A 74 -7.20 -1.90 14.58
C ALA A 74 -7.56 -0.44 14.78
N GLU A 75 -8.86 -0.18 14.98
CA GLU A 75 -9.41 1.17 15.25
C GLU A 75 -8.83 1.78 16.54
N ARG A 76 -8.55 0.95 17.52
CA ARG A 76 -8.01 1.37 18.82
C ARG A 76 -6.56 1.86 18.75
N LEU A 77 -5.82 1.58 17.67
CA LEU A 77 -4.41 1.94 17.59
C LEU A 77 -4.18 3.43 17.81
N TRP A 78 -4.87 4.28 17.05
CA TRP A 78 -4.66 5.72 17.14
C TRP A 78 -4.99 6.30 18.54
N PRO A 79 -6.14 6.02 19.15
CA PRO A 79 -6.40 6.41 20.54
C PRO A 79 -5.33 5.99 21.53
N GLU A 80 -4.71 4.82 21.34
CA GLU A 80 -3.69 4.27 22.24
C GLU A 80 -2.34 4.99 22.11
N ILE A 81 -1.98 5.49 20.92
CA ILE A 81 -0.64 6.06 20.67
C ILE A 81 -0.61 7.56 20.39
N ARG A 82 -1.74 8.21 20.11
CA ARG A 82 -1.78 9.64 19.73
C ARG A 82 -1.07 10.56 20.71
N ASN A 83 -1.14 10.26 22.01
CA ASN A 83 -0.50 11.07 23.05
C ASN A 83 1.05 11.03 22.99
N VAL A 84 1.62 10.10 22.24
CA VAL A 84 3.07 10.01 22.00
C VAL A 84 3.51 11.10 21.03
N PHE A 85 2.63 11.48 20.10
CA PHE A 85 2.94 12.49 19.08
C PHE A 85 2.67 13.90 19.63
N SER A 86 3.69 14.74 19.62
CA SER A 86 3.57 16.12 20.08
C SER A 86 2.65 16.92 19.18
N THR A 87 1.71 17.65 19.78
CA THR A 87 0.78 18.53 19.07
C THR A 87 1.29 19.96 18.95
N SER A 88 2.46 20.28 19.52
CA SER A 88 3.00 21.65 19.59
C SER A 88 3.45 22.20 18.23
N ASN A 89 3.68 21.35 17.23
CA ASN A 89 4.09 21.77 15.90
C ASN A 89 3.03 21.39 14.85
N CYS A 90 2.27 22.38 14.37
CA CYS A 90 1.21 22.18 13.37
C CYS A 90 1.74 21.73 11.98
N THR A 91 3.06 21.78 11.75
CA THR A 91 3.68 21.34 10.49
C THR A 91 4.07 19.87 10.47
N SER A 92 4.05 19.21 11.62
CA SER A 92 4.28 17.77 11.72
C SER A 92 3.11 16.96 11.12
N ARG A 93 3.39 15.76 10.64
CA ARG A 93 2.39 14.89 9.98
C ARG A 93 2.47 13.47 10.50
N VAL A 94 1.30 12.89 10.76
CA VAL A 94 1.13 11.44 10.92
C VAL A 94 0.26 10.94 9.78
N VAL A 95 0.76 9.98 9.03
CA VAL A 95 0.07 9.34 7.91
C VAL A 95 -0.24 7.91 8.31
N MET A 96 -1.48 7.48 8.11
CA MET A 96 -1.88 6.10 8.37
C MET A 96 -2.45 5.50 7.09
N THR A 97 -2.05 4.28 6.76
CA THR A 97 -2.70 3.49 5.72
C THR A 97 -3.50 2.36 6.33
N SER A 98 -4.63 2.03 5.74
CA SER A 98 -5.47 0.92 6.19
C SER A 98 -6.33 0.40 5.05
N ARG A 99 -6.58 -0.90 5.06
CA ARG A 99 -7.59 -1.56 4.22
C ARG A 99 -8.99 -1.54 4.84
N LYS A 100 -9.11 -1.15 6.12
CA LYS A 100 -10.37 -1.07 6.85
C LYS A 100 -10.80 0.39 6.98
N GLN A 101 -11.97 0.71 6.44
CA GLN A 101 -12.53 2.07 6.56
C GLN A 101 -12.79 2.46 8.01
N THR A 102 -13.14 1.50 8.86
CA THR A 102 -13.44 1.72 10.28
C THR A 102 -12.24 2.26 11.07
N VAL A 103 -11.02 1.87 10.70
CA VAL A 103 -9.77 2.37 11.32
C VAL A 103 -9.66 3.88 11.17
N LEU A 104 -10.13 4.42 10.06
CA LEU A 104 -10.07 5.85 9.75
C LEU A 104 -11.37 6.60 10.11
N ALA A 105 -12.33 5.93 10.77
CA ALA A 105 -13.62 6.52 11.10
C ALA A 105 -13.55 7.55 12.25
N THR A 106 -12.42 7.65 12.95
CA THR A 106 -12.25 8.64 14.02
C THR A 106 -12.26 10.06 13.45
N ARG A 107 -12.99 10.97 14.10
CA ARG A 107 -13.10 12.39 13.71
C ARG A 107 -11.80 13.18 13.88
N GLU A 108 -10.75 12.54 14.38
CA GLU A 108 -9.48 13.18 14.74
C GLU A 108 -8.55 13.42 13.54
N PHE A 109 -8.82 12.77 12.39
CA PHE A 109 -8.02 12.97 11.20
C PHE A 109 -8.54 14.15 10.38
N ALA A 110 -7.62 15.09 10.07
CA ALA A 110 -7.94 16.28 9.29
C ALA A 110 -8.29 15.91 7.81
N TYR A 111 -7.63 14.90 7.27
CA TYR A 111 -7.79 14.50 5.86
C TYR A 111 -7.92 12.98 5.76
N ARG A 112 -8.84 12.55 4.89
CA ARG A 112 -9.00 11.16 4.48
C ARG A 112 -8.93 11.08 2.98
N ILE A 113 -8.12 10.16 2.49
CA ILE A 113 -7.98 9.89 1.06
C ILE A 113 -8.47 8.46 0.84
N HIS A 114 -9.56 8.31 0.12
CA HIS A 114 -10.02 7.02 -0.37
C HIS A 114 -9.37 6.75 -1.72
N LEU A 115 -8.64 5.62 -1.83
CA LEU A 115 -8.00 5.22 -3.07
C LEU A 115 -8.99 4.41 -3.88
N GLU A 116 -9.49 5.00 -4.96
CA GLU A 116 -10.37 4.33 -5.90
C GLU A 116 -9.58 3.38 -6.81
N PRO A 117 -10.23 2.31 -7.32
CA PRO A 117 -9.65 1.49 -8.36
C PRO A 117 -9.20 2.32 -9.57
N LEU A 118 -8.20 1.84 -10.31
CA LEU A 118 -7.76 2.50 -11.53
C LEU A 118 -8.92 2.61 -12.53
N GLN A 119 -9.05 3.79 -13.12
CA GLN A 119 -9.94 4.00 -14.25
C GLN A 119 -9.47 3.16 -15.47
N ALA A 120 -10.39 2.85 -16.38
CA ALA A 120 -10.14 1.97 -17.52
C ALA A 120 -8.92 2.39 -18.34
N HIS A 121 -8.74 3.67 -18.63
CA HIS A 121 -7.61 4.15 -19.41
C HIS A 121 -6.26 4.02 -18.68
N HIS A 122 -6.22 4.20 -17.36
CA HIS A 122 -5.01 3.98 -16.56
C HIS A 122 -4.65 2.50 -16.47
N SER A 123 -5.68 1.64 -16.33
CA SER A 123 -5.51 0.18 -16.37
C SER A 123 -4.97 -0.27 -17.73
N TRP A 124 -5.48 0.30 -18.82
CA TRP A 124 -4.97 0.05 -20.17
C TRP A 124 -3.49 0.41 -20.30
N VAL A 125 -3.11 1.62 -19.90
CA VAL A 125 -1.70 2.06 -19.96
C VAL A 125 -0.80 1.15 -19.12
N LEU A 126 -1.24 0.78 -17.91
CA LEU A 126 -0.47 -0.11 -17.03
C LEU A 126 -0.34 -1.51 -17.63
N PHE A 127 -1.42 -2.06 -18.17
CA PHE A 127 -1.43 -3.35 -18.87
C PHE A 127 -0.47 -3.37 -20.05
N CYS A 128 -0.57 -2.38 -20.94
CA CYS A 128 0.30 -2.31 -22.13
C CYS A 128 1.78 -2.18 -21.75
N LYS A 129 2.11 -1.40 -20.73
CA LYS A 129 3.48 -1.31 -20.19
C LYS A 129 4.01 -2.67 -19.70
N GLY A 130 3.14 -3.53 -19.16
CA GLY A 130 3.48 -4.87 -18.70
C GLY A 130 3.54 -5.87 -19.86
N ALA A 131 2.50 -5.94 -20.68
CA ALA A 131 2.35 -6.95 -21.75
C ALA A 131 3.31 -6.74 -22.93
N PHE A 132 3.65 -5.49 -23.22
CA PHE A 132 4.48 -5.10 -24.37
C PHE A 132 5.76 -4.36 -23.92
N TRP A 133 6.32 -4.75 -22.78
CA TRP A 133 7.48 -4.07 -22.19
C TRP A 133 8.75 -4.15 -23.09
N THR A 134 8.84 -5.17 -23.96
CA THR A 134 9.96 -5.38 -24.88
C THR A 134 9.85 -4.58 -26.18
N THR A 135 8.67 -4.02 -26.48
CA THR A 135 8.45 -3.23 -27.70
C THR A 135 8.66 -1.74 -27.40
N ASP A 136 9.25 -1.00 -28.33
CA ASP A 136 9.54 0.42 -28.17
C ASP A 136 8.28 1.26 -27.92
N GLU A 137 7.20 0.96 -28.64
CA GLU A 137 5.95 1.71 -28.54
C GLU A 137 5.06 1.29 -27.39
N LYS A 138 5.29 0.11 -26.78
CA LYS A 138 4.43 -0.47 -25.71
C LYS A 138 2.95 -0.41 -26.04
N LYS A 139 2.61 -0.62 -27.33
CA LYS A 139 1.24 -0.58 -27.84
C LYS A 139 0.70 -1.98 -28.07
N CYS A 140 -0.58 -2.16 -27.77
CA CYS A 140 -1.29 -3.39 -28.02
C CYS A 140 -1.64 -3.50 -29.50
N PRO A 141 -1.28 -4.59 -30.21
CA PRO A 141 -1.73 -4.89 -31.57
C PRO A 141 -3.26 -4.89 -31.67
N LEU A 142 -3.80 -4.48 -32.82
CA LEU A 142 -5.24 -4.33 -33.02
C LEU A 142 -6.01 -5.64 -32.82
N ASP A 143 -5.45 -6.75 -33.25
CA ASP A 143 -6.02 -8.11 -33.12
C ASP A 143 -6.08 -8.62 -31.67
N LEU A 144 -5.28 -8.03 -30.76
CA LEU A 144 -5.26 -8.39 -29.35
C LEU A 144 -6.06 -7.43 -28.45
N GLN A 145 -6.51 -6.29 -28.96
CA GLN A 145 -7.12 -5.25 -28.12
C GLN A 145 -8.40 -5.73 -27.42
N GLU A 146 -9.27 -6.43 -28.12
CA GLU A 146 -10.52 -6.93 -27.53
C GLU A 146 -10.24 -7.88 -26.35
N LEU A 147 -9.28 -8.79 -26.55
CA LEU A 147 -8.90 -9.75 -25.52
C LEU A 147 -8.17 -9.08 -24.35
N ALA A 148 -7.32 -8.10 -24.63
CA ALA A 148 -6.68 -7.29 -23.62
C ALA A 148 -7.70 -6.58 -22.70
N TRP A 149 -8.76 -6.03 -23.29
CA TRP A 149 -9.85 -5.43 -22.51
C TRP A 149 -10.59 -6.44 -21.64
N LYS A 150 -10.78 -7.67 -22.09
CA LYS A 150 -11.36 -8.76 -21.28
C LYS A 150 -10.50 -9.07 -20.06
N PHE A 151 -9.18 -9.12 -20.20
CA PHE A 151 -8.26 -9.29 -19.08
C PHE A 151 -8.31 -8.11 -18.10
N ILE A 152 -8.28 -6.87 -18.61
CA ILE A 152 -8.33 -5.65 -17.79
C ILE A 152 -9.62 -5.59 -16.99
N ALA A 153 -10.75 -5.96 -17.58
CA ALA A 153 -12.03 -6.00 -16.90
C ALA A 153 -12.00 -6.95 -15.69
N LYS A 154 -11.35 -8.12 -15.81
CA LYS A 154 -11.18 -9.06 -14.69
C LYS A 154 -10.30 -8.51 -13.56
N CYS A 155 -9.39 -7.57 -13.86
CA CYS A 155 -8.56 -6.94 -12.85
C CYS A 155 -9.30 -5.90 -11.98
N GLN A 156 -10.52 -5.50 -12.35
CA GLN A 156 -11.39 -4.58 -11.59
C GLN A 156 -10.69 -3.28 -11.15
N GLY A 157 -9.74 -2.79 -11.96
CA GLY A 157 -8.95 -1.59 -11.64
C GLY A 157 -7.89 -1.79 -10.54
N LEU A 158 -7.63 -3.01 -10.09
CA LEU A 158 -6.57 -3.28 -9.11
C LEU A 158 -5.19 -3.21 -9.80
N PRO A 159 -4.31 -2.24 -9.42
CA PRO A 159 -3.04 -2.02 -10.14
C PRO A 159 -2.15 -3.25 -10.20
N ILE A 160 -2.02 -3.96 -9.07
CA ILE A 160 -1.15 -5.14 -8.99
C ILE A 160 -1.68 -6.28 -9.88
N ALA A 161 -2.98 -6.52 -9.92
CA ALA A 161 -3.57 -7.53 -10.79
C ALA A 161 -3.36 -7.19 -12.27
N THR A 162 -3.54 -5.93 -12.64
CA THR A 162 -3.31 -5.44 -14.01
C THR A 162 -1.85 -5.61 -14.42
N ALA A 163 -0.91 -5.26 -13.54
CA ALA A 163 0.52 -5.43 -13.80
C ALA A 163 0.92 -6.90 -13.91
N CYS A 164 0.43 -7.78 -13.03
CA CYS A 164 0.70 -9.21 -13.04
C CYS A 164 0.19 -9.88 -14.32
N ILE A 165 -1.05 -9.57 -14.73
CA ILE A 165 -1.62 -10.14 -15.96
C ILE A 165 -0.85 -9.65 -17.20
N GLY A 166 -0.51 -8.35 -17.26
CA GLY A 166 0.32 -7.84 -18.35
C GLY A 166 1.67 -8.55 -18.42
N ARG A 167 2.32 -8.74 -17.28
CA ARG A 167 3.59 -9.47 -17.20
C ARG A 167 3.47 -10.94 -17.60
N LEU A 168 2.42 -11.63 -17.16
CA LEU A 168 2.14 -13.01 -17.56
C LEU A 168 2.02 -13.13 -19.09
N LEU A 169 1.25 -12.24 -19.72
CA LEU A 169 1.02 -12.24 -21.15
C LEU A 169 2.28 -11.86 -21.96
N SER A 170 3.18 -11.05 -21.38
CA SER A 170 4.46 -10.75 -22.04
C SER A 170 5.38 -11.97 -22.21
N CYS A 171 5.18 -13.01 -21.40
CA CYS A 171 5.92 -14.27 -21.48
C CYS A 171 5.27 -15.28 -22.44
N LYS A 172 4.16 -14.93 -23.09
CA LYS A 172 3.44 -15.77 -24.06
C LYS A 172 3.59 -15.21 -25.46
N PRO A 173 3.47 -16.06 -26.51
CA PRO A 173 3.37 -15.56 -27.87
C PRO A 173 2.26 -14.52 -28.01
N GLN A 174 2.57 -13.43 -28.69
CA GLN A 174 1.63 -12.29 -28.84
C GLN A 174 0.65 -12.60 -30.02
N ASN A 175 -0.23 -13.56 -29.80
CA ASN A 175 -1.31 -13.90 -30.74
C ASN A 175 -2.60 -14.24 -29.97
N SER A 176 -3.72 -14.14 -30.65
CA SER A 176 -5.05 -14.34 -30.07
C SER A 176 -5.27 -15.74 -29.50
N VAL A 177 -4.72 -16.76 -30.12
CA VAL A 177 -4.92 -18.19 -29.74
C VAL A 177 -4.31 -18.43 -28.35
N GLU A 178 -3.05 -18.08 -28.18
CA GLU A 178 -2.33 -18.26 -26.91
C GLU A 178 -2.97 -17.42 -25.76
N TRP A 179 -3.37 -16.19 -26.07
CA TRP A 179 -4.02 -15.34 -25.08
C TRP A 179 -5.42 -15.82 -24.70
N GLU A 180 -6.19 -16.36 -25.66
CA GLU A 180 -7.49 -16.98 -25.36
C GLU A 180 -7.34 -18.21 -24.48
N ASP A 181 -6.33 -19.04 -24.68
CA ASP A 181 -6.09 -20.19 -23.83
C ASP A 181 -5.75 -19.78 -22.39
N VAL A 182 -4.93 -18.72 -22.21
CA VAL A 182 -4.69 -18.13 -20.90
C VAL A 182 -5.99 -17.59 -20.29
N TYR A 183 -6.80 -16.90 -21.09
CA TYR A 183 -8.08 -16.34 -20.60
C TYR A 183 -9.04 -17.44 -20.14
N ARG A 184 -9.20 -18.52 -20.90
CA ARG A 184 -10.05 -19.68 -20.55
C ARG A 184 -9.53 -20.39 -19.30
N CYS A 185 -8.22 -20.52 -19.15
CA CYS A 185 -7.60 -21.12 -17.97
C CYS A 185 -7.95 -20.30 -16.72
N LEU A 186 -7.76 -18.99 -16.77
CA LEU A 186 -8.14 -18.08 -15.68
C LEU A 186 -9.64 -18.15 -15.39
N ASP A 187 -10.48 -18.11 -16.43
CA ASP A 187 -11.95 -18.13 -16.28
C ASP A 187 -12.44 -19.41 -15.60
N SER A 188 -11.84 -20.56 -15.97
CA SER A 188 -12.16 -21.85 -15.34
C SER A 188 -11.76 -21.94 -13.85
N GLN A 189 -10.70 -21.23 -13.46
CA GLN A 189 -10.27 -21.13 -12.05
C GLN A 189 -11.17 -20.17 -11.27
N PHE A 190 -11.59 -19.07 -11.86
CA PHE A 190 -12.56 -18.14 -11.27
C PHE A 190 -13.92 -18.79 -10.99
N ALA A 191 -14.37 -19.69 -11.87
CA ALA A 191 -15.64 -20.41 -11.69
C ALA A 191 -15.63 -21.46 -10.56
N LYS A 192 -14.44 -21.90 -10.13
CA LYS A 192 -14.28 -22.93 -9.10
C LYS A 192 -14.08 -22.37 -7.69
N ASP A 193 -13.58 -21.16 -7.55
CA ASP A 193 -13.28 -20.53 -6.27
C ASP A 193 -14.20 -19.35 -6.00
N VAL A 194 -14.83 -19.35 -4.83
CA VAL A 194 -15.63 -18.22 -4.30
C VAL A 194 -14.74 -17.03 -3.89
N ILE A 195 -13.55 -16.92 -4.44
CA ILE A 195 -12.58 -15.86 -4.11
C ILE A 195 -12.72 -14.72 -5.11
N PRO A 196 -12.69 -13.45 -4.67
CA PRO A 196 -12.73 -12.29 -5.57
C PRO A 196 -11.65 -12.36 -6.66
N ASP A 197 -12.03 -12.05 -7.89
CA ASP A 197 -11.22 -12.18 -9.13
C ASP A 197 -9.76 -11.74 -9.01
N ALA A 198 -9.52 -10.63 -8.32
CA ALA A 198 -8.18 -10.07 -8.15
C ALA A 198 -7.22 -10.95 -7.34
N HIS A 199 -7.71 -11.76 -6.39
CA HIS A 199 -6.87 -12.65 -5.60
C HIS A 199 -6.35 -13.86 -6.38
N LEU A 200 -7.10 -14.33 -7.37
CA LEU A 200 -6.69 -15.43 -8.23
C LEU A 200 -5.57 -15.06 -9.19
N ILE A 201 -5.63 -13.85 -9.74
CA ILE A 201 -4.56 -13.31 -10.60
C ILE A 201 -3.23 -13.29 -9.86
N LEU A 202 -3.24 -12.96 -8.57
CA LEU A 202 -2.03 -12.94 -7.73
C LEU A 202 -1.48 -14.33 -7.38
N LYS A 203 -2.30 -15.41 -7.50
CA LYS A 203 -1.83 -16.78 -7.25
C LYS A 203 -1.19 -17.43 -8.47
N VAL A 204 -1.49 -16.92 -9.66
CA VAL A 204 -1.02 -17.50 -10.95
C VAL A 204 0.26 -16.79 -11.43
N SER A 205 0.61 -15.66 -10.86
CA SER A 205 1.85 -14.91 -11.16
C SER A 205 2.98 -15.26 -10.22
#